data_42b1e7703acffab949b9985aee7826f5
#
_entry.id   42b1e7703acffab949b9985aee7826f5
#
_cell.length_a   1.000
_cell.length_b   1.000
_cell.length_c   1.000
_cell.angle_alpha   90.00
_cell.angle_beta   90.00
_cell.angle_gamma   90.00
#
_symmetry.space_group_name_H-M   'P 1'
#
loop_
_entity.id
_entity.type
_entity.pdbx_description
1 polymer ?
#
loop_
_entity_poly.entity_id
_entity_poly.type
_entity_poly.pdbx_seq_one_letter_code
_entity_poly.pdbx_strand_id
1 'polypeptide(L)'
;MLRRVLDAPRTTEQLRLPPVTLRLAEQQRGLVLVCGPTGSGKTSTLGAMVDHINRTRPVHIVTLEDPIEILHRDQRAWVSQREIGIDLPDFGTGMRAAVREDPDVIVVGEMRDRETVVAALTAAETGHLVLSSLHTTDAAETVNRIVELFPDDQRHQIRLVLAEIVADSEFYGMQTFDQSLASLYEDEVIDLRDALSAATNPHDLTVSLRRQGLPAHH
;
A
#
# COMPACT_ATOMS: atom_id res chain seq x y z
N MET A 1 18.59 -3.86 17.98
CA MET A 1 18.37 -4.64 16.74
C MET A 1 18.80 -3.75 15.57
N LEU A 2 19.70 -4.18 14.69
CA LEU A 2 20.09 -3.39 13.53
C LEU A 2 19.15 -3.77 12.36
N ARG A 3 18.44 -2.80 11.78
CA ARG A 3 17.60 -2.99 10.60
C ARG A 3 18.37 -2.42 9.39
N ARG A 4 18.49 -3.19 8.33
CA ARG A 4 19.16 -2.74 7.12
C ARG A 4 18.22 -1.82 6.33
N VAL A 5 18.64 -0.59 6.10
CA VAL A 5 18.00 0.31 5.13
C VAL A 5 18.47 -0.09 3.74
N LEU A 6 17.57 -0.17 2.78
CA LEU A 6 17.90 -0.47 1.38
C LEU A 6 18.31 0.82 0.67
N ASP A 7 19.44 0.80 -0.01
CA ASP A 7 19.99 1.96 -0.73
C ASP A 7 19.22 2.30 -2.02
N ALA A 8 18.37 1.40 -2.48
CA ALA A 8 17.50 1.60 -3.64
C ALA A 8 16.27 0.65 -3.58
N PRO A 9 15.13 1.11 -4.07
CA PRO A 9 13.94 0.26 -4.21
C PRO A 9 14.14 -0.80 -5.30
N ARG A 10 13.37 -1.90 -5.20
CA ARG A 10 13.20 -2.83 -6.31
C ARG A 10 12.12 -2.31 -7.25
N THR A 11 12.23 -2.63 -8.53
CA THR A 11 11.19 -2.24 -9.50
C THR A 11 9.96 -3.14 -9.41
N THR A 12 8.85 -2.69 -10.00
CA THR A 12 7.60 -3.46 -10.09
C THR A 12 7.80 -4.80 -10.80
N GLU A 13 8.66 -4.83 -11.84
CA GLU A 13 9.00 -6.04 -12.59
C GLU A 13 9.83 -7.02 -11.74
N GLN A 14 10.82 -6.50 -10.99
CA GLN A 14 11.64 -7.33 -10.09
C GLN A 14 10.82 -7.94 -8.95
N LEU A 15 9.77 -7.24 -8.50
CA LEU A 15 8.84 -7.72 -7.49
C LEU A 15 7.68 -8.52 -8.09
N ARG A 16 7.60 -8.63 -9.43
CA ARG A 16 6.51 -9.28 -10.16
C ARG A 16 5.14 -8.78 -9.73
N LEU A 17 5.03 -7.47 -9.50
CA LEU A 17 3.76 -6.84 -9.14
C LEU A 17 2.81 -6.83 -10.33
N PRO A 18 1.49 -6.96 -10.08
CA PRO A 18 0.51 -6.93 -11.16
C PRO A 18 0.51 -5.57 -11.86
N PRO A 19 0.18 -5.51 -13.16
CA PRO A 19 0.18 -4.26 -13.94
C PRO A 19 -0.69 -3.15 -13.36
N VAL A 20 -1.71 -3.50 -12.58
CA VAL A 20 -2.56 -2.54 -11.86
C VAL A 20 -1.75 -1.63 -10.93
N THR A 21 -0.67 -2.14 -10.33
CA THR A 21 0.19 -1.38 -9.42
C THR A 21 0.76 -0.13 -10.10
N LEU A 22 1.17 -0.26 -11.36
CA LEU A 22 1.64 0.88 -12.16
C LEU A 22 0.51 1.85 -12.47
N ARG A 23 -0.66 1.34 -12.88
CA ARG A 23 -1.84 2.19 -13.16
C ARG A 23 -2.29 2.99 -11.93
N LEU A 24 -2.20 2.39 -10.73
CA LEU A 24 -2.49 3.09 -9.48
C LEU A 24 -1.42 4.14 -9.15
N ALA A 25 -0.15 3.85 -9.41
CA ALA A 25 0.94 4.80 -9.24
C ALA A 25 0.87 6.00 -10.22
N GLU A 26 0.24 5.82 -11.37
CA GLU A 26 0.07 6.86 -12.40
C GLU A 26 -1.14 7.78 -12.14
N GLN A 27 -1.98 7.48 -11.15
CA GLN A 27 -3.10 8.35 -10.79
C GLN A 27 -2.58 9.74 -10.38
N GLN A 28 -3.38 10.77 -10.64
CA GLN A 28 -3.04 12.14 -10.27
C GLN A 28 -3.47 12.45 -8.83
N ARG A 29 -4.53 11.81 -8.36
CA ARG A 29 -5.10 12.00 -7.03
C ARG A 29 -5.85 10.76 -6.57
N GLY A 30 -6.13 10.70 -5.29
CA GLY A 30 -6.89 9.62 -4.66
C GLY A 30 -6.10 8.92 -3.57
N LEU A 31 -6.71 7.92 -2.95
CA LEU A 31 -6.09 7.12 -1.89
C LEU A 31 -5.85 5.69 -2.38
N VAL A 32 -4.60 5.26 -2.35
CA VAL A 32 -4.19 3.87 -2.65
C VAL A 32 -3.72 3.21 -1.37
N LEU A 33 -4.31 2.06 -1.03
CA LEU A 33 -3.99 1.30 0.17
C LEU A 33 -3.40 -0.06 -0.19
N VAL A 34 -2.19 -0.32 0.32
CA VAL A 34 -1.53 -1.62 0.21
C VAL A 34 -1.75 -2.38 1.49
N CYS A 35 -2.55 -3.44 1.43
CA CYS A 35 -2.97 -4.24 2.58
C CYS A 35 -2.24 -5.57 2.64
N GLY A 36 -2.08 -6.12 3.83
CA GLY A 36 -1.50 -7.44 4.04
C GLY A 36 -0.85 -7.58 5.41
N PRO A 37 -0.56 -8.81 5.85
CA PRO A 37 0.14 -9.09 7.11
C PRO A 37 1.57 -8.53 7.10
N THR A 38 2.22 -8.57 8.26
CA THR A 38 3.64 -8.21 8.36
C THR A 38 4.47 -9.15 7.49
N GLY A 39 5.43 -8.60 6.74
CA GLY A 39 6.30 -9.39 5.85
C GLY A 39 5.69 -9.73 4.48
N SER A 40 4.44 -9.32 4.17
CA SER A 40 3.79 -9.57 2.88
C SER A 40 4.32 -8.72 1.71
N GLY A 41 5.26 -7.79 1.98
CA GLY A 41 5.86 -6.96 0.94
C GLY A 41 5.22 -5.58 0.76
N LYS A 42 4.38 -5.09 1.69
CA LYS A 42 3.74 -3.76 1.61
C LYS A 42 4.75 -2.63 1.37
N THR A 43 5.77 -2.54 2.22
CA THR A 43 6.84 -1.53 2.08
C THR A 43 7.56 -1.64 0.74
N SER A 44 7.84 -2.87 0.28
CA SER A 44 8.48 -3.10 -1.02
C SER A 44 7.58 -2.66 -2.18
N THR A 45 6.27 -2.93 -2.09
CA THR A 45 5.28 -2.51 -3.10
C THR A 45 5.17 -0.99 -3.15
N LEU A 46 5.01 -0.33 -2.00
CA LEU A 46 4.99 1.14 -1.92
C LEU A 46 6.29 1.74 -2.46
N GLY A 47 7.44 1.19 -2.06
CA GLY A 47 8.75 1.63 -2.55
C GLY A 47 8.90 1.50 -4.07
N ALA A 48 8.37 0.42 -4.67
CA ALA A 48 8.35 0.24 -6.12
C ALA A 48 7.42 1.24 -6.83
N MET A 49 6.26 1.56 -6.25
CA MET A 49 5.35 2.58 -6.78
C MET A 49 6.00 3.97 -6.73
N VAL A 50 6.61 4.32 -5.60
CA VAL A 50 7.36 5.58 -5.44
C VAL A 50 8.50 5.69 -6.45
N ASP A 51 9.27 4.61 -6.63
CA ASP A 51 10.37 4.58 -7.60
C ASP A 51 9.86 4.75 -9.04
N HIS A 52 8.75 4.12 -9.40
CA HIS A 52 8.11 4.31 -10.70
C HIS A 52 7.72 5.79 -10.92
N ILE A 53 7.01 6.40 -9.96
CA ILE A 53 6.63 7.82 -10.02
C ILE A 53 7.87 8.70 -10.15
N ASN A 54 8.87 8.45 -9.30
CA ASN A 54 10.12 9.21 -9.24
C ASN A 54 10.87 9.19 -10.59
N ARG A 55 10.86 8.06 -11.29
CA ARG A 55 11.51 7.92 -12.61
C ARG A 55 10.70 8.51 -13.77
N THR A 56 9.38 8.57 -13.65
CA THR A 56 8.52 8.88 -14.78
C THR A 56 7.91 10.27 -14.75
N ARG A 57 7.72 10.87 -13.56
CA ARG A 57 6.96 12.12 -13.38
C ARG A 57 7.81 13.20 -12.73
N PRO A 58 7.75 14.47 -13.20
CA PRO A 58 8.38 15.63 -12.56
C PRO A 58 7.47 16.18 -11.46
N VAL A 59 7.39 15.49 -10.32
CA VAL A 59 6.48 15.77 -9.20
C VAL A 59 7.23 15.87 -7.88
N HIS A 60 6.60 16.46 -6.85
CA HIS A 60 7.09 16.45 -5.49
C HIS A 60 6.45 15.30 -4.71
N ILE A 61 7.27 14.39 -4.19
CA ILE A 61 6.87 13.26 -3.36
C ILE A 61 7.32 13.51 -1.93
N VAL A 62 6.40 13.50 -0.98
CA VAL A 62 6.70 13.55 0.45
C VAL A 62 6.39 12.21 1.07
N THR A 63 7.35 11.60 1.80
CA THR A 63 7.11 10.37 2.54
C THR A 63 7.18 10.60 4.04
N LEU A 64 6.30 9.93 4.77
CA LEU A 64 6.24 9.91 6.23
C LEU A 64 6.38 8.45 6.67
N GLU A 65 7.47 8.09 7.34
CA GLU A 65 7.85 6.70 7.58
C GLU A 65 8.27 6.46 9.04
N ASP A 66 8.08 5.24 9.54
CA ASP A 66 8.45 4.83 10.92
C ASP A 66 9.01 3.39 10.96
N PRO A 67 10.33 3.22 10.79
CA PRO A 67 11.34 4.15 10.26
C PRO A 67 11.42 4.12 8.72
N ILE A 68 12.30 4.93 8.13
CA ILE A 68 12.65 4.83 6.70
C ILE A 68 13.33 3.47 6.45
N GLU A 69 12.75 2.68 5.53
CA GLU A 69 13.27 1.35 5.17
C GLU A 69 13.98 1.33 3.81
N ILE A 70 13.60 2.24 2.90
CA ILE A 70 14.12 2.32 1.53
C ILE A 70 14.48 3.78 1.23
N LEU A 71 15.70 4.04 0.79
CA LEU A 71 16.11 5.36 0.37
C LEU A 71 15.76 5.61 -1.11
N HIS A 72 15.14 6.76 -1.37
CA HIS A 72 14.83 7.23 -2.71
C HIS A 72 15.72 8.40 -3.06
N ARG A 73 16.51 8.27 -4.13
CA ARG A 73 17.29 9.38 -4.69
C ARG A 73 16.43 10.13 -5.71
N ASP A 74 16.53 11.44 -5.72
CA ASP A 74 15.87 12.27 -6.73
C ASP A 74 16.25 11.82 -8.14
N GLN A 75 15.24 11.71 -9.02
CA GLN A 75 15.41 11.42 -10.44
C GLN A 75 14.64 12.46 -11.27
N ARG A 76 13.43 12.15 -11.73
CA ARG A 76 12.54 13.15 -12.33
C ARG A 76 11.70 13.87 -11.29
N ALA A 77 11.33 13.16 -10.23
CA ALA A 77 10.67 13.74 -9.08
C ALA A 77 11.69 14.25 -8.05
N TRP A 78 11.24 15.13 -7.17
CA TRP A 78 11.91 15.50 -5.94
C TRP A 78 11.29 14.72 -4.79
N VAL A 79 12.09 13.99 -4.00
CA VAL A 79 11.62 13.12 -2.93
C VAL A 79 12.09 13.61 -1.57
N SER A 80 11.15 14.01 -0.73
CA SER A 80 11.37 14.46 0.65
C SER A 80 10.94 13.35 1.62
N GLN A 81 11.89 12.58 2.16
CA GLN A 81 11.61 11.53 3.15
C GLN A 81 11.73 12.08 4.56
N ARG A 82 10.74 11.79 5.41
CA ARG A 82 10.65 12.21 6.81
C ARG A 82 10.45 11.02 7.72
N GLU A 83 11.25 10.89 8.75
CA GLU A 83 11.14 9.82 9.74
C GLU A 83 10.41 10.27 11.00
N ILE A 84 9.40 9.50 11.41
CA ILE A 84 8.68 9.75 12.65
C ILE A 84 9.60 9.47 13.84
N GLY A 85 9.56 10.37 14.83
CA GLY A 85 10.44 10.30 16.00
C GLY A 85 11.81 10.96 15.82
N ILE A 86 12.19 11.30 14.57
CA ILE A 86 13.42 12.04 14.24
C ILE A 86 13.07 13.41 13.66
N ASP A 87 12.38 13.44 12.52
CA ASP A 87 12.03 14.68 11.82
C ASP A 87 10.66 15.22 12.27
N LEU A 88 9.76 14.34 12.68
CA LEU A 88 8.37 14.64 13.02
C LEU A 88 7.94 13.84 14.26
N PRO A 89 7.06 14.39 15.12
CA PRO A 89 6.63 13.67 16.32
C PRO A 89 5.66 12.51 16.03
N ASP A 90 4.80 12.63 15.01
CA ASP A 90 3.76 11.67 14.66
C ASP A 90 3.28 11.86 13.21
N PHE A 91 2.54 10.86 12.69
CA PHE A 91 2.01 10.88 11.32
C PHE A 91 0.98 11.98 11.09
N GLY A 92 0.10 12.28 12.06
CA GLY A 92 -0.92 13.32 11.94
C GLY A 92 -0.31 14.71 11.78
N THR A 93 0.71 15.03 12.59
CA THR A 93 1.49 16.25 12.45
C THR A 93 2.24 16.28 11.12
N GLY A 94 2.84 15.16 10.73
CA GLY A 94 3.52 15.01 9.45
C GLY A 94 2.61 15.27 8.26
N MET A 95 1.41 14.70 8.25
CA MET A 95 0.42 14.91 7.19
C MET A 95 0.02 16.38 7.07
N ARG A 96 -0.26 17.08 8.19
CA ARG A 96 -0.59 18.51 8.19
C ARG A 96 0.55 19.38 7.67
N ALA A 97 1.79 18.97 7.91
CA ALA A 97 2.96 19.67 7.39
C ALA A 97 3.14 19.39 5.89
N ALA A 98 3.08 18.13 5.50
CA ALA A 98 3.27 17.67 4.13
C ALA A 98 2.34 18.39 3.13
N VAL A 99 1.05 18.47 3.42
CA VAL A 99 0.05 19.15 2.54
C VAL A 99 0.39 20.62 2.26
N ARG A 100 1.22 21.27 3.11
CA ARG A 100 1.65 22.66 2.94
C ARG A 100 2.94 22.81 2.14
N GLU A 101 3.59 21.71 1.80
CA GLU A 101 4.82 21.68 1.01
C GLU A 101 4.54 21.58 -0.50
N ASP A 102 3.26 21.74 -0.93
CA ASP A 102 2.80 21.61 -2.31
C ASP A 102 3.22 20.27 -2.94
N PRO A 103 2.93 19.14 -2.29
CA PRO A 103 3.27 17.81 -2.83
C PRO A 103 2.24 17.37 -3.86
N ASP A 104 2.66 16.64 -4.86
CA ASP A 104 1.75 15.91 -5.76
C ASP A 104 1.40 14.53 -5.18
N VAL A 105 2.37 13.92 -4.48
CA VAL A 105 2.26 12.57 -3.91
C VAL A 105 2.68 12.57 -2.45
N ILE A 106 1.84 12.00 -1.59
CA ILE A 106 2.14 11.81 -0.18
C ILE A 106 2.15 10.31 0.13
N VAL A 107 3.24 9.82 0.71
CA VAL A 107 3.33 8.43 1.17
C VAL A 107 3.26 8.41 2.69
N VAL A 108 2.29 7.69 3.24
CA VAL A 108 2.16 7.48 4.68
C VAL A 108 2.48 6.02 4.97
N GLY A 109 3.56 5.75 5.69
CA GLY A 109 4.02 4.38 5.95
C GLY A 109 2.90 3.48 6.46
N GLU A 110 2.09 4.00 7.38
CA GLU A 110 0.89 3.32 7.84
C GLU A 110 -0.12 4.30 8.46
N MET A 111 -1.40 3.92 8.44
CA MET A 111 -2.50 4.66 9.07
C MET A 111 -2.99 3.91 10.30
N ARG A 112 -2.55 4.33 11.49
CA ARG A 112 -2.89 3.69 12.77
C ARG A 112 -3.96 4.42 13.55
N ASP A 113 -4.18 5.69 13.29
CA ASP A 113 -5.04 6.57 14.06
C ASP A 113 -5.97 7.38 13.18
N ARG A 114 -7.04 7.89 13.81
CA ARG A 114 -8.09 8.66 13.13
C ARG A 114 -7.56 9.95 12.51
N GLU A 115 -6.64 10.64 13.18
CA GLU A 115 -6.14 11.93 12.72
C GLU A 115 -5.37 11.77 11.40
N THR A 116 -4.51 10.76 11.33
CA THR A 116 -3.77 10.39 10.11
C THR A 116 -4.74 10.02 8.98
N VAL A 117 -5.77 9.19 9.27
CA VAL A 117 -6.77 8.81 8.25
C VAL A 117 -7.54 10.00 7.73
N VAL A 118 -8.04 10.89 8.61
CA VAL A 118 -8.77 12.10 8.18
C VAL A 118 -7.90 12.98 7.29
N ALA A 119 -6.64 13.20 7.68
CA ALA A 119 -5.71 14.00 6.90
C ALA A 119 -5.41 13.36 5.53
N ALA A 120 -5.24 12.04 5.47
CA ALA A 120 -5.02 11.28 4.24
C ALA A 120 -6.22 11.36 3.28
N LEU A 121 -7.45 11.17 3.79
CA LEU A 121 -8.68 11.29 3.01
C LEU A 121 -8.83 12.71 2.48
N THR A 122 -8.65 13.73 3.33
CA THR A 122 -8.74 15.13 2.93
C THR A 122 -7.71 15.48 1.84
N ALA A 123 -6.47 15.03 1.98
CA ALA A 123 -5.44 15.22 0.96
C ALA A 123 -5.83 14.56 -0.37
N ALA A 124 -6.34 13.33 -0.34
CA ALA A 124 -6.79 12.59 -1.53
C ALA A 124 -7.95 13.31 -2.24
N GLU A 125 -8.91 13.86 -1.49
CA GLU A 125 -10.03 14.64 -2.04
C GLU A 125 -9.57 15.99 -2.63
N THR A 126 -8.55 16.62 -2.04
CA THR A 126 -8.06 17.94 -2.45
C THR A 126 -7.02 17.93 -3.57
N GLY A 127 -6.78 16.77 -4.18
CA GLY A 127 -6.00 16.68 -5.42
C GLY A 127 -4.66 15.96 -5.32
N HIS A 128 -4.31 15.39 -4.16
CA HIS A 128 -3.05 14.66 -3.96
C HIS A 128 -3.23 13.17 -4.19
N LEU A 129 -2.21 12.50 -4.71
CA LEU A 129 -2.13 11.03 -4.66
C LEU A 129 -1.57 10.62 -3.30
N VAL A 130 -2.39 9.95 -2.50
CA VAL A 130 -1.97 9.42 -1.20
C VAL A 130 -1.76 7.91 -1.28
N LEU A 131 -0.56 7.45 -0.97
CA LEU A 131 -0.20 6.03 -0.90
C LEU A 131 0.01 5.66 0.57
N SER A 132 -0.59 4.57 1.03
CA SER A 132 -0.39 4.11 2.42
C SER A 132 -0.51 2.59 2.56
N SER A 133 -0.18 2.09 3.75
CA SER A 133 -0.35 0.68 4.07
C SER A 133 -1.22 0.46 5.32
N LEU A 134 -1.84 -0.72 5.36
CA LEU A 134 -2.61 -1.21 6.50
C LEU A 134 -2.31 -2.69 6.77
N HIS A 135 -2.31 -3.06 8.06
CA HIS A 135 -2.12 -4.43 8.51
C HIS A 135 -3.45 -5.17 8.59
N THR A 136 -4.10 -5.39 7.45
CA THR A 136 -5.36 -6.09 7.30
C THR A 136 -5.20 -7.21 6.29
N THR A 137 -6.04 -8.23 6.34
CA THR A 137 -5.92 -9.42 5.48
C THR A 137 -6.46 -9.16 4.08
N ASP A 138 -7.47 -8.30 3.96
CA ASP A 138 -8.12 -7.99 2.68
C ASP A 138 -8.69 -6.55 2.64
N ALA A 139 -9.22 -6.16 1.48
CA ALA A 139 -9.78 -4.84 1.26
C ALA A 139 -11.05 -4.57 2.10
N ALA A 140 -11.89 -5.58 2.34
CA ALA A 140 -13.11 -5.42 3.13
C ALA A 140 -12.77 -5.18 4.61
N GLU A 141 -11.82 -5.93 5.15
CA GLU A 141 -11.30 -5.71 6.50
C GLU A 141 -10.64 -4.33 6.61
N THR A 142 -9.93 -3.89 5.57
CA THR A 142 -9.32 -2.55 5.50
C THR A 142 -10.37 -1.45 5.68
N VAL A 143 -11.47 -1.52 4.93
CA VAL A 143 -12.57 -0.55 5.05
C VAL A 143 -13.15 -0.57 6.46
N ASN A 144 -13.41 -1.76 7.01
CA ASN A 144 -13.94 -1.89 8.37
C ASN A 144 -12.96 -1.32 9.41
N ARG A 145 -11.66 -1.62 9.27
CA ARG A 145 -10.63 -1.12 10.19
C ARG A 145 -10.53 0.40 10.19
N ILE A 146 -10.60 1.03 9.02
CA ILE A 146 -10.65 2.49 8.92
C ILE A 146 -11.89 3.03 9.61
N VAL A 147 -13.06 2.45 9.33
CA VAL A 147 -14.34 2.89 9.92
C VAL A 147 -14.34 2.78 11.45
N GLU A 148 -13.72 1.73 12.02
CA GLU A 148 -13.60 1.52 13.48
C GLU A 148 -12.81 2.62 14.19
N LEU A 149 -11.93 3.34 13.49
CA LEU A 149 -11.20 4.48 14.06
C LEU A 149 -12.10 5.70 14.33
N PHE A 150 -13.33 5.70 13.82
CA PHE A 150 -14.28 6.80 13.95
C PHE A 150 -15.37 6.50 14.99
N PRO A 151 -15.88 7.55 15.69
CA PRO A 151 -17.07 7.43 16.54
C PRO A 151 -18.28 6.92 15.75
N ASP A 152 -19.20 6.26 16.43
CA ASP A 152 -20.36 5.58 15.82
C ASP A 152 -21.22 6.50 14.94
N ASP A 153 -21.37 7.76 15.34
CA ASP A 153 -22.12 8.79 14.61
C ASP A 153 -21.47 9.20 13.28
N GLN A 154 -20.18 8.99 13.09
CA GLN A 154 -19.43 9.31 11.88
C GLN A 154 -19.19 8.11 10.96
N ARG A 155 -19.33 6.88 11.46
CA ARG A 155 -19.00 5.65 10.72
C ARG A 155 -19.77 5.51 9.42
N HIS A 156 -21.05 5.92 9.40
CA HIS A 156 -21.85 5.85 8.18
C HIS A 156 -21.30 6.77 7.07
N GLN A 157 -20.95 7.99 7.42
CA GLN A 157 -20.40 8.95 6.47
C GLN A 157 -19.05 8.48 5.91
N ILE A 158 -18.16 7.98 6.77
CA ILE A 158 -16.86 7.45 6.35
C ILE A 158 -17.02 6.24 5.43
N ARG A 159 -17.98 5.35 5.70
CA ARG A 159 -18.28 4.24 4.79
C ARG A 159 -18.71 4.69 3.40
N LEU A 160 -19.49 5.76 3.29
CA LEU A 160 -19.89 6.31 1.98
C LEU A 160 -18.68 6.86 1.21
N VAL A 161 -17.82 7.63 1.87
CA VAL A 161 -16.59 8.17 1.25
C VAL A 161 -15.68 7.03 0.78
N LEU A 162 -15.46 6.02 1.60
CA LEU A 162 -14.65 4.86 1.23
C LEU A 162 -15.31 4.02 0.13
N ALA A 163 -16.64 3.89 0.12
CA ALA A 163 -17.36 3.15 -0.93
C ALA A 163 -17.21 3.81 -2.30
N GLU A 164 -17.20 5.13 -2.39
CA GLU A 164 -16.93 5.86 -3.64
C GLU A 164 -15.50 5.59 -4.15
N ILE A 165 -14.52 5.56 -3.24
CA ILE A 165 -13.13 5.24 -3.57
C ILE A 165 -12.98 3.78 -4.03
N VAL A 166 -13.70 2.83 -3.36
CA VAL A 166 -13.62 1.39 -3.66
C VAL A 166 -14.43 1.01 -4.91
N ALA A 167 -15.54 1.69 -5.20
CA ALA A 167 -16.35 1.40 -6.40
C ALA A 167 -15.57 1.55 -7.71
N ASP A 168 -14.62 2.46 -7.75
CA ASP A 168 -13.69 2.59 -8.88
C ASP A 168 -12.63 1.47 -8.93
N SER A 169 -12.46 0.69 -7.87
CA SER A 169 -11.34 -0.25 -7.70
C SER A 169 -11.54 -1.63 -8.35
N GLU A 170 -12.77 -2.13 -8.49
CA GLU A 170 -13.05 -3.38 -9.24
C GLU A 170 -12.61 -3.30 -10.70
N PHE A 171 -12.57 -2.09 -11.26
CA PHE A 171 -12.16 -1.82 -12.63
C PHE A 171 -10.64 -2.00 -12.86
N TYR A 172 -9.82 -2.04 -11.78
CA TYR A 172 -8.35 -2.00 -11.88
C TYR A 172 -7.65 -3.36 -11.77
N GLY A 173 -8.38 -4.47 -11.63
CA GLY A 173 -7.78 -5.82 -11.58
C GLY A 173 -6.92 -6.04 -10.34
N MET A 174 -7.40 -5.58 -9.17
CA MET A 174 -6.73 -5.84 -7.89
C MET A 174 -6.73 -7.33 -7.57
N GLN A 175 -5.69 -7.78 -6.89
CA GLN A 175 -5.58 -9.17 -6.44
C GLN A 175 -5.34 -9.23 -4.93
N THR A 176 -5.84 -10.29 -4.30
CA THR A 176 -5.55 -10.58 -2.89
C THR A 176 -4.15 -11.17 -2.75
N PHE A 177 -3.61 -11.15 -1.52
CA PHE A 177 -2.32 -11.79 -1.23
C PHE A 177 -2.32 -13.27 -1.59
N ASP A 178 -3.39 -14.00 -1.28
CA ASP A 178 -3.52 -15.44 -1.61
C ASP A 178 -3.63 -15.66 -3.13
N GLN A 179 -4.27 -14.76 -3.89
CA GLN A 179 -4.25 -14.81 -5.36
C GLN A 179 -2.85 -14.57 -5.93
N SER A 180 -2.07 -13.68 -5.33
CA SER A 180 -0.66 -13.48 -5.70
C SER A 180 0.18 -14.73 -5.42
N LEU A 181 -0.02 -15.38 -4.26
CA LEU A 181 0.65 -16.64 -3.94
C LEU A 181 0.28 -17.76 -4.94
N ALA A 182 -1.00 -17.84 -5.36
CA ALA A 182 -1.43 -18.80 -6.37
C ALA A 182 -0.71 -18.58 -7.71
N SER A 183 -0.61 -17.33 -8.16
CA SER A 183 0.10 -16.98 -9.39
C SER A 183 1.61 -17.29 -9.29
N LEU A 184 2.25 -16.99 -8.17
CA LEU A 184 3.67 -17.32 -7.95
C LEU A 184 3.94 -18.82 -7.92
N TYR A 185 2.98 -19.59 -7.40
CA TYR A 185 3.06 -21.05 -7.43
C TYR A 185 2.83 -21.60 -8.85
N GLU A 186 1.86 -21.06 -9.59
CA GLU A 186 1.61 -21.41 -11.00
C GLU A 186 2.83 -21.14 -11.89
N ASP A 187 3.51 -20.01 -11.65
CA ASP A 187 4.74 -19.61 -12.34
C ASP A 187 6.01 -20.37 -11.86
N GLU A 188 5.85 -21.35 -10.95
CA GLU A 188 6.95 -22.16 -10.37
C GLU A 188 8.02 -21.31 -9.63
N VAL A 189 7.64 -20.13 -9.11
CA VAL A 189 8.54 -19.22 -8.37
C VAL A 189 8.69 -19.61 -6.91
N ILE A 190 7.61 -20.16 -6.33
CA ILE A 190 7.55 -20.67 -4.96
C ILE A 190 6.98 -22.09 -4.98
N ASP A 191 7.32 -22.90 -3.99
CA ASP A 191 6.71 -24.21 -3.84
C ASP A 191 5.36 -24.15 -3.08
N LEU A 192 4.58 -25.25 -3.14
CA LEU A 192 3.28 -25.33 -2.48
C LEU A 192 3.38 -25.13 -0.97
N ARG A 193 4.43 -25.62 -0.34
CA ARG A 193 4.65 -25.51 1.10
C ARG A 193 4.86 -24.05 1.50
N ASP A 194 5.68 -23.32 0.75
CA ASP A 194 5.93 -21.90 0.97
C ASP A 194 4.67 -21.08 0.73
N ALA A 195 3.92 -21.37 -0.35
CA ALA A 195 2.64 -20.72 -0.62
C ALA A 195 1.64 -20.91 0.53
N LEU A 196 1.44 -22.16 0.99
CA LEU A 196 0.50 -22.46 2.07
C LEU A 196 0.94 -21.91 3.43
N SER A 197 2.26 -21.85 3.69
CA SER A 197 2.79 -21.30 4.94
C SER A 197 2.62 -19.79 5.04
N ALA A 198 2.61 -19.10 3.90
CA ALA A 198 2.45 -17.66 3.81
C ALA A 198 0.99 -17.23 3.66
N ALA A 199 0.10 -18.13 3.22
CA ALA A 199 -1.29 -17.82 2.91
C ALA A 199 -2.07 -17.27 4.13
N THR A 200 -2.93 -16.29 3.86
CA THR A 200 -3.89 -15.78 4.84
C THR A 200 -4.91 -16.84 5.23
N ASN A 201 -5.35 -17.63 4.24
CA ASN A 201 -6.21 -18.79 4.44
C ASN A 201 -5.69 -19.98 3.61
N PRO A 202 -4.88 -20.89 4.18
CA PRO A 202 -4.32 -22.03 3.47
C PRO A 202 -5.37 -22.98 2.86
N HIS A 203 -6.54 -23.11 3.51
CA HIS A 203 -7.63 -23.92 3.00
C HIS A 203 -8.22 -23.34 1.71
N ASP A 204 -8.54 -22.06 1.71
CA ASP A 204 -9.12 -21.38 0.55
C ASP A 204 -8.11 -21.30 -0.61
N LEU A 205 -6.83 -21.08 -0.31
CA LEU A 205 -5.77 -21.16 -1.32
C LEU A 205 -5.72 -22.55 -1.94
N THR A 206 -5.74 -23.62 -1.15
CA THR A 206 -5.77 -25.01 -1.65
C THR A 206 -6.98 -25.26 -2.56
N VAL A 207 -8.16 -24.78 -2.19
CA VAL A 207 -9.38 -24.91 -3.01
C VAL A 207 -9.25 -24.12 -4.33
N SER A 208 -8.68 -22.93 -4.28
CA SER A 208 -8.44 -22.10 -5.45
C SER A 208 -7.48 -22.76 -6.44
N LEU A 209 -6.35 -23.26 -5.96
CA LEU A 209 -5.34 -23.97 -6.77
C LEU A 209 -5.94 -25.21 -7.47
N ARG A 210 -6.76 -25.99 -6.76
CA ARG A 210 -7.47 -27.17 -7.34
C ARG A 210 -8.45 -26.77 -8.43
N ARG A 211 -9.18 -25.65 -8.27
CA ARG A 211 -10.10 -25.13 -9.30
C ARG A 211 -9.37 -24.70 -10.56
N GLN A 212 -8.14 -24.24 -10.42
CA GLN A 212 -7.25 -23.85 -11.52
C GLN A 212 -6.52 -25.07 -12.14
N GLY A 213 -6.76 -26.28 -11.63
CA GLY A 213 -6.12 -27.51 -12.12
C GLY A 213 -4.68 -27.71 -11.65
N LEU A 214 -4.23 -26.93 -10.67
CA LEU A 214 -2.88 -27.03 -10.14
C LEU A 214 -2.77 -28.12 -9.05
N PRO A 215 -1.65 -28.84 -8.95
CA PRO A 215 -1.47 -29.86 -7.93
C PRO A 215 -1.40 -29.22 -6.54
N ALA A 216 -2.37 -29.53 -5.69
CA ALA A 216 -2.47 -29.03 -4.32
C ALA A 216 -2.62 -30.24 -3.34
N HIS A 217 -1.67 -31.15 -3.39
CA HIS A 217 -1.57 -32.30 -2.49
C HIS A 217 -0.38 -32.12 -1.57
N HIS A 218 -0.59 -32.43 -0.28
CA HIS A 218 0.49 -32.59 0.71
C HIS A 218 1.32 -33.82 0.41
#